data_d65187ab2b7491c6fa98019342d774f3
#
_entry.id   d65187ab2b7491c6fa98019342d774f3
#
_cell.length_a   1.000
_cell.length_b   1.000
_cell.length_c   1.000
_cell.angle_alpha   90.00
_cell.angle_beta   90.00
_cell.angle_gamma   90.00
#
_symmetry.space_group_name_H-M   'P 1'
#
loop_
_entity.id
_entity.type
_entity.pdbx_description
1 polymer ?
#
loop_
_entity_poly.entity_id
_entity_poly.type
_entity_poly.pdbx_seq_one_letter_code
_entity_poly.pdbx_strand_id
1 'polypeptide(L)'
;MVAAESFGIGSCYIGDIMENCDTQRSLLHLPDYVFPAVMLVCGWPTQQQKDRVKPQRCAMEHIVHENGYRTMDGAELRDTFGYKAGNAPFDQWC
;
A
#
# COMPACT_ATOMS: atom_id res chain seq x y z
N MET A 1 -7.84 2.94 9.91
CA MET A 1 -6.44 2.88 10.37
C MET A 1 -6.14 3.89 11.48
N VAL A 2 -6.33 5.19 11.26
CA VAL A 2 -5.98 6.23 12.26
C VAL A 2 -6.65 6.02 13.62
N ALA A 3 -7.94 5.71 13.64
CA ALA A 3 -8.66 5.41 14.88
C ALA A 3 -8.11 4.16 15.59
N ALA A 4 -7.75 3.12 14.85
CA ALA A 4 -7.11 1.93 15.44
C ALA A 4 -5.74 2.25 16.04
N GLU A 5 -4.94 3.02 15.32
CA GLU A 5 -3.62 3.48 15.80
C GLU A 5 -3.71 4.27 17.11
N SER A 6 -4.75 5.10 17.29
CA SER A 6 -4.96 5.86 18.53
C SER A 6 -5.18 4.97 19.77
N PHE A 7 -5.60 3.72 19.57
CA PHE A 7 -5.72 2.71 20.60
C PHE A 7 -4.52 1.76 20.68
N GLY A 8 -3.45 2.02 19.93
CA GLY A 8 -2.27 1.16 19.85
C GLY A 8 -2.48 -0.12 19.03
N ILE A 9 -3.53 -0.17 18.21
CA ILE A 9 -3.84 -1.30 17.33
C ILE A 9 -3.17 -1.06 15.98
N GLY A 10 -2.29 -1.98 15.58
CA GLY A 10 -1.69 -1.97 14.24
C GLY A 10 -2.69 -2.41 13.19
N SER A 11 -2.50 -1.95 11.96
CA SER A 11 -3.36 -2.33 10.84
C SER A 11 -2.60 -2.39 9.51
N CYS A 12 -3.14 -3.19 8.58
CA CYS A 12 -2.59 -3.34 7.25
C CYS A 12 -3.71 -3.45 6.22
N TYR A 13 -3.58 -2.72 5.11
CA TYR A 13 -4.43 -2.90 3.94
C TYR A 13 -3.95 -4.08 3.10
N ILE A 14 -4.87 -4.97 2.75
CA ILE A 14 -4.64 -6.14 1.89
C ILE A 14 -5.39 -5.92 0.58
N GLY A 15 -4.64 -5.71 -0.51
CA GLY A 15 -5.18 -5.50 -1.85
C GLY A 15 -5.49 -6.80 -2.61
N ASP A 16 -4.81 -7.89 -2.26
CA ASP A 16 -4.92 -9.20 -2.94
C ASP A 16 -6.34 -9.78 -2.92
N ILE A 17 -7.22 -9.26 -2.07
CA ILE A 17 -8.64 -9.60 -2.05
C ILE A 17 -9.32 -9.37 -3.40
N MET A 18 -8.81 -8.44 -4.21
CA MET A 18 -9.33 -8.15 -5.55
C MET A 18 -9.04 -9.25 -6.57
N GLU A 19 -7.95 -10.00 -6.40
CA GLU A 19 -7.54 -11.06 -7.33
C GLU A 19 -8.51 -12.24 -7.34
N ASN A 20 -9.18 -12.51 -6.21
CA ASN A 20 -10.14 -13.57 -6.05
C ASN A 20 -11.56 -13.03 -5.81
N CYS A 21 -11.95 -12.05 -6.60
CA CYS A 21 -13.20 -11.33 -6.43
C CYS A 21 -14.43 -12.24 -6.36
N ASP A 22 -14.54 -13.24 -7.24
CA ASP A 22 -15.68 -14.17 -7.27
C ASP A 22 -15.79 -15.01 -6.00
N THR A 23 -14.64 -15.46 -5.47
CA THR A 23 -14.59 -16.20 -4.20
C THR A 23 -15.06 -15.30 -3.05
N GLN A 24 -14.59 -14.06 -3.02
CA GLN A 24 -14.97 -13.10 -1.99
C GLN A 24 -16.46 -12.73 -2.07
N ARG A 25 -16.96 -12.54 -3.29
CA ARG A 25 -18.39 -12.27 -3.52
C ARG A 25 -19.27 -13.40 -2.98
N SER A 26 -18.89 -14.64 -3.27
CA SER A 26 -19.61 -15.83 -2.78
C SER A 26 -19.54 -15.95 -1.26
N LEU A 27 -18.35 -15.80 -0.67
CA LEU A 27 -18.13 -15.94 0.77
C LEU A 27 -18.86 -14.89 1.59
N LEU A 28 -18.88 -13.66 1.11
CA LEU A 28 -19.49 -12.50 1.79
C LEU A 28 -20.92 -12.22 1.35
N HIS A 29 -21.49 -13.05 0.46
CA HIS A 29 -22.83 -12.89 -0.12
C HIS A 29 -23.05 -11.49 -0.69
N LEU A 30 -22.06 -10.96 -1.42
CA LEU A 30 -22.13 -9.63 -1.98
C LEU A 30 -23.20 -9.56 -3.08
N PRO A 31 -24.06 -8.52 -3.08
CA PRO A 31 -25.03 -8.32 -4.14
C PRO A 31 -24.36 -7.92 -5.46
N ASP A 32 -25.14 -7.89 -6.54
CA ASP A 32 -24.66 -7.40 -7.82
C ASP A 32 -24.17 -5.95 -7.72
N TYR A 33 -23.14 -5.62 -8.50
CA TYR A 33 -22.49 -4.31 -8.55
C TYR A 33 -21.74 -3.89 -7.27
N VAL A 34 -21.57 -4.81 -6.30
CA VAL A 34 -20.70 -4.61 -5.14
C VAL A 34 -19.37 -5.34 -5.37
N PHE A 35 -18.29 -4.65 -5.14
CA PHE A 35 -16.93 -5.13 -5.38
C PHE A 35 -16.08 -5.04 -4.09
N PRO A 36 -15.36 -6.10 -3.71
CA PRO A 36 -14.47 -6.08 -2.56
C PRO A 36 -13.18 -5.33 -2.93
N ALA A 37 -13.07 -4.07 -2.56
CA ALA A 37 -11.96 -3.20 -2.95
C ALA A 37 -10.68 -3.45 -2.12
N VAL A 38 -10.84 -3.71 -0.82
CA VAL A 38 -9.71 -3.87 0.09
C VAL A 38 -10.16 -4.55 1.39
N MET A 39 -9.28 -5.32 2.00
CA MET A 39 -9.45 -5.84 3.35
C MET A 39 -8.54 -5.08 4.31
N LEU A 40 -9.07 -4.66 5.45
CA LEU A 40 -8.29 -4.07 6.53
C LEU A 40 -8.13 -5.10 7.64
N VAL A 41 -6.89 -5.52 7.88
CA VAL A 41 -6.53 -6.39 9.01
C VAL A 41 -6.05 -5.54 10.17
N CYS A 42 -6.56 -5.80 11.36
CA CYS A 42 -6.20 -5.09 12.58
C CYS A 42 -5.76 -6.08 13.65
N GLY A 43 -4.80 -5.68 14.47
CA GLY A 43 -4.31 -6.51 15.58
C GLY A 43 -3.34 -5.77 16.49
N TRP A 44 -3.07 -6.36 17.66
CA TRP A 44 -2.07 -5.84 18.57
C TRP A 44 -0.67 -6.11 18.01
N PRO A 45 0.16 -5.07 17.81
CA PRO A 45 1.50 -5.25 17.26
C PRO A 45 2.40 -5.97 18.29
N THR A 46 3.19 -6.92 17.80
CA THR A 46 4.26 -7.54 18.60
C THR A 46 5.35 -6.52 18.93
N GLN A 47 6.17 -6.82 19.96
CA GLN A 47 7.31 -5.95 20.26
C GLN A 47 8.28 -5.84 19.07
N GLN A 48 8.55 -6.95 18.38
CA GLN A 48 9.34 -6.95 17.16
C GLN A 48 8.83 -5.97 16.09
N GLN A 49 7.50 -5.87 15.91
CA GLN A 49 6.90 -4.95 14.95
C GLN A 49 7.02 -3.49 15.40
N LYS A 50 6.95 -3.23 16.71
CA LYS A 50 7.14 -1.89 17.28
C LYS A 50 8.57 -1.38 17.10
N ASP A 51 9.53 -2.26 17.30
CA ASP A 51 10.97 -1.96 17.26
C ASP A 51 11.53 -1.98 15.84
N ARG A 52 10.75 -2.46 14.88
CA ARG A 52 11.16 -2.56 13.49
C ARG A 52 11.51 -1.20 12.89
N VAL A 53 12.68 -1.13 12.24
CA VAL A 53 13.04 0.03 11.43
C VAL A 53 12.00 0.25 10.34
N LYS A 54 11.45 1.46 10.28
CA LYS A 54 10.46 1.81 9.26
C LYS A 54 11.11 1.82 7.87
N PRO A 55 10.44 1.28 6.85
CA PRO A 55 10.97 1.34 5.49
C PRO A 55 11.07 2.79 5.02
N GLN A 56 12.07 3.05 4.19
CA GLN A 56 12.23 4.33 3.53
C GLN A 56 10.97 4.68 2.73
N ARG A 57 10.63 5.94 2.69
CA ARG A 57 9.55 6.51 1.87
C ARG A 57 10.15 7.44 0.81
N CYS A 58 9.50 7.55 -0.32
CA CYS A 58 9.83 8.57 -1.30
C CYS A 58 9.50 9.97 -0.77
N ALA A 59 10.10 11.00 -1.34
CA ALA A 59 9.81 12.37 -0.98
C ALA A 59 8.35 12.73 -1.30
N MET A 60 7.75 13.57 -0.47
CA MET A 60 6.33 13.92 -0.57
C MET A 60 6.00 14.62 -1.90
N GLU A 61 6.90 15.42 -2.42
CA GLU A 61 6.77 16.13 -3.70
C GLU A 61 6.56 15.21 -4.91
N HIS A 62 6.94 13.93 -4.79
CA HIS A 62 6.75 12.93 -5.83
C HIS A 62 5.40 12.21 -5.77
N ILE A 63 4.69 12.29 -4.65
CA ILE A 63 3.43 11.57 -4.43
C ILE A 63 2.25 12.47 -4.08
N VAL A 64 2.51 13.75 -3.77
CA VAL A 64 1.47 14.74 -3.49
C VAL A 64 1.46 15.77 -4.61
N HIS A 65 0.33 15.91 -5.25
CA HIS A 65 0.11 16.85 -6.35
C HIS A 65 -0.97 17.85 -5.96
N GLU A 66 -0.66 19.14 -6.05
CA GLU A 66 -1.61 20.22 -5.74
C GLU A 66 -2.27 20.69 -7.05
N ASN A 67 -3.61 20.72 -7.05
CA ASN A 67 -4.47 21.21 -8.15
C ASN A 67 -4.35 20.45 -9.49
N GLY A 68 -3.45 19.50 -9.63
CA GLY A 68 -3.30 18.74 -10.86
C GLY A 68 -2.17 17.72 -10.79
N TYR A 69 -2.30 16.61 -11.50
CA TYR A 69 -1.27 15.59 -11.58
C TYR A 69 -0.08 16.05 -12.40
N ARG A 70 1.13 15.85 -11.90
CA ARG A 70 2.40 16.08 -12.61
C ARG A 70 3.03 14.74 -12.96
N THR A 71 3.25 14.50 -14.25
CA THR A 71 3.97 13.33 -14.71
C THR A 71 5.47 13.47 -14.39
N MET A 72 6.04 12.44 -13.76
CA MET A 72 7.47 12.36 -13.51
C MET A 72 8.20 11.86 -14.78
N ASP A 73 9.39 12.39 -15.03
CA ASP A 73 10.28 11.84 -16.03
C ASP A 73 11.05 10.62 -15.52
N GLY A 74 11.82 9.96 -16.39
CA GLY A 74 12.56 8.75 -16.05
C GLY A 74 13.68 8.96 -15.01
N ALA A 75 14.23 10.17 -14.90
CA ALA A 75 15.23 10.52 -13.89
C ALA A 75 14.57 10.68 -12.50
N GLU A 76 13.47 11.40 -12.45
CA GLU A 76 12.65 11.58 -11.24
C GLU A 76 12.11 10.24 -10.72
N LEU A 77 11.67 9.35 -11.62
CA LEU A 77 11.22 8.00 -11.23
C LEU A 77 12.34 7.18 -10.60
N ARG A 78 13.54 7.24 -11.15
CA ARG A 78 14.72 6.56 -10.59
C ARG A 78 15.10 7.12 -9.22
N ASP A 79 15.07 8.43 -9.05
CA ASP A 79 15.35 9.08 -7.77
C ASP A 79 14.29 8.69 -6.73
N THR A 80 13.02 8.73 -7.10
CA THR A 80 11.90 8.43 -6.23
C THR A 80 11.85 7.00 -5.75
N PHE A 81 12.09 6.03 -6.66
CA PHE A 81 11.87 4.59 -6.39
C PHE A 81 13.12 3.74 -6.45
N GLY A 82 14.28 4.29 -6.85
CA GLY A 82 15.53 3.55 -7.01
C GLY A 82 15.97 2.79 -5.76
N TYR A 83 15.64 3.28 -4.57
CA TYR A 83 15.92 2.58 -3.31
C TYR A 83 15.20 1.22 -3.18
N LYS A 84 14.10 0.99 -3.92
CA LYS A 84 13.35 -0.27 -3.93
C LYS A 84 14.00 -1.31 -4.87
N ALA A 85 14.71 -0.85 -5.88
CA ALA A 85 15.32 -1.74 -6.87
C ALA A 85 16.44 -2.62 -6.27
N GLY A 86 17.08 -2.21 -5.15
CA GLY A 86 18.20 -2.93 -4.57
C GLY A 86 19.30 -3.15 -5.61
N ASN A 87 19.65 -4.41 -5.85
CA ASN A 87 20.63 -4.82 -6.88
C ASN A 87 19.96 -5.17 -8.23
N ALA A 88 18.65 -5.12 -8.33
CA ALA A 88 17.95 -5.41 -9.57
C ALA A 88 17.91 -4.16 -10.48
N PRO A 89 18.12 -4.30 -11.79
CA PRO A 89 17.95 -3.19 -12.72
C PRO A 89 16.52 -2.64 -12.63
N PHE A 90 16.38 -1.32 -12.60
CA PHE A 90 15.08 -0.64 -12.49
C PHE A 90 14.11 -1.07 -13.60
N ASP A 91 14.64 -1.36 -14.78
CA ASP A 91 13.86 -1.77 -15.96
C ASP A 91 13.14 -3.12 -15.82
N GLN A 92 13.44 -3.88 -14.76
CA GLN A 92 12.74 -5.13 -14.44
C GLN A 92 11.45 -4.92 -13.62
N TRP A 93 11.15 -3.69 -13.24
CA TRP A 93 9.99 -3.33 -12.40
C TRP A 93 8.84 -2.71 -13.19
N CYS A 94 9.02 -2.48 -14.48
CA CYS A 94 8.02 -1.90 -15.39
C CYS A 94 7.48 -2.91 -16.37
#